data_c63312dbff1ba3fc44485e854b348ab4
#
_entry.id   c63312dbff1ba3fc44485e854b348ab4
#
_cell.length_a   1.000
_cell.length_b   1.000
_cell.length_c   1.000
_cell.angle_alpha   90.00
_cell.angle_beta   90.00
_cell.angle_gamma   90.00
#
_symmetry.space_group_name_H-M   'P 1'
#
loop_
_entity.id
_entity.type
_entity.pdbx_description
1 polymer ?
#
loop_
_entity_poly.entity_id
_entity_poly.type
_entity_poly.pdbx_seq_one_letter_code
_entity_poly.pdbx_strand_id
1 'polypeptide(L)'
;PTRLELRRRCREYAQQWIDTQREQFKRLGLRGDWSNPYLTMDHAFEAKVVDIFGELAEQGYIYRGLKPVHWCPNDETALAEAEVEYGSHTSPSIYVRFPLRRDPNGIFGDAPRERCYTIIWTTTPWTLPANLAVAVHPDEQYVVARMGDVYYLLAEALLKPTMEAIGITDMEVVSTHAGSDLAGLVFSHPFIDRDSVLLTATHVTMDAGTGVVHTAPGHGREDFELGQANGLPALCPVDEQ
;
A
#
# COMPACT_ATOMS: atom_id res chain seq x y z
N PRO A 1 -8.31 -25.12 22.85
CA PRO A 1 -7.75 -24.64 24.12
C PRO A 1 -7.95 -23.14 24.23
N THR A 2 -8.15 -22.63 25.46
CA THR A 2 -8.14 -21.19 25.69
C THR A 2 -6.72 -20.63 25.46
N ARG A 3 -6.59 -19.30 25.24
CA ARG A 3 -5.27 -18.65 25.09
C ARG A 3 -4.36 -18.93 26.30
N LEU A 4 -4.93 -19.00 27.50
CA LEU A 4 -4.17 -19.29 28.73
C LEU A 4 -3.67 -20.72 28.77
N GLU A 5 -4.51 -21.68 28.39
CA GLU A 5 -4.10 -23.11 28.29
C GLU A 5 -3.01 -23.32 27.24
N LEU A 6 -3.13 -22.65 26.08
CA LEU A 6 -2.11 -22.70 25.04
C LEU A 6 -0.76 -22.20 25.58
N ARG A 7 -0.74 -21.03 26.23
CA ARG A 7 0.48 -20.46 26.81
C ARG A 7 1.11 -21.38 27.86
N ARG A 8 0.30 -22.01 28.71
CA ARG A 8 0.79 -22.97 29.70
C ARG A 8 1.44 -24.18 29.02
N ARG A 9 0.78 -24.76 28.03
CA ARG A 9 1.34 -25.93 27.27
C ARG A 9 2.65 -25.55 26.57
N CYS A 10 2.73 -24.37 25.95
CA CYS A 10 3.98 -23.90 25.35
C CYS A 10 5.11 -23.79 26.38
N ARG A 11 4.83 -23.26 27.57
CA ARG A 11 5.84 -23.16 28.66
C ARG A 11 6.28 -24.54 29.15
N GLU A 12 5.35 -25.46 29.37
CA GLU A 12 5.65 -26.85 29.76
C GLU A 12 6.50 -27.57 28.70
N TYR A 13 6.14 -27.41 27.43
CA TYR A 13 6.90 -27.98 26.30
C TYR A 13 8.32 -27.39 26.25
N ALA A 14 8.46 -26.08 26.36
CA ALA A 14 9.77 -25.42 26.38
C ALA A 14 10.62 -25.92 27.57
N GLN A 15 10.04 -26.07 28.76
CA GLN A 15 10.75 -26.57 29.92
C GLN A 15 11.28 -27.98 29.72
N GLN A 16 10.47 -28.89 29.14
CA GLN A 16 10.89 -30.25 28.80
C GLN A 16 12.14 -30.23 27.90
N TRP A 17 12.16 -29.36 26.90
CA TRP A 17 13.30 -29.27 26.00
C TRP A 17 14.52 -28.60 26.64
N ILE A 18 14.35 -27.64 27.51
CA ILE A 18 15.44 -27.05 28.28
C ILE A 18 16.16 -28.16 29.10
N ASP A 19 15.41 -28.99 29.77
CA ASP A 19 15.99 -30.10 30.58
C ASP A 19 16.71 -31.13 29.70
N THR A 20 16.09 -31.51 28.58
CA THR A 20 16.69 -32.41 27.60
C THR A 20 17.98 -31.87 27.02
N GLN A 21 17.97 -30.58 26.54
CA GLN A 21 19.12 -29.95 25.95
C GLN A 21 20.24 -29.74 26.97
N ARG A 22 19.92 -29.41 28.23
CA ARG A 22 20.90 -29.30 29.31
C ARG A 22 21.73 -30.57 29.45
N GLU A 23 21.09 -31.73 29.51
CA GLU A 23 21.80 -33.02 29.64
C GLU A 23 22.59 -33.35 28.36
N GLN A 24 22.05 -33.06 27.20
CA GLN A 24 22.76 -33.24 25.93
C GLN A 24 24.03 -32.37 25.84
N PHE A 25 23.93 -31.08 26.19
CA PHE A 25 25.09 -30.18 26.17
C PHE A 25 26.15 -30.57 27.19
N LYS A 26 25.77 -30.98 28.41
CA LYS A 26 26.70 -31.56 29.38
C LYS A 26 27.45 -32.75 28.83
N ARG A 27 26.71 -33.67 28.16
CA ARG A 27 27.30 -34.88 27.51
C ARG A 27 28.28 -34.50 26.40
N LEU A 28 28.03 -33.43 25.65
CA LEU A 28 28.95 -32.92 24.63
C LEU A 28 30.17 -32.16 25.23
N GLY A 29 30.25 -32.02 26.53
CA GLY A 29 31.36 -31.39 27.22
C GLY A 29 31.31 -29.87 27.23
N LEU A 30 30.18 -29.24 26.91
CA LEU A 30 30.02 -27.80 27.01
C LEU A 30 30.05 -27.42 28.50
N ARG A 31 30.72 -26.29 28.78
CA ARG A 31 30.80 -25.71 30.13
C ARG A 31 29.88 -24.51 30.24
N GLY A 32 29.20 -24.36 31.39
CA GLY A 32 28.30 -23.28 31.68
C GLY A 32 27.72 -23.41 33.10
N ASP A 33 27.00 -22.39 33.55
CA ASP A 33 26.22 -22.46 34.78
C ASP A 33 24.88 -23.13 34.49
N TRP A 34 24.86 -24.44 34.60
CA TRP A 34 23.69 -25.27 34.32
C TRP A 34 22.60 -25.16 35.40
N SER A 35 22.93 -24.61 36.56
CA SER A 35 21.99 -24.37 37.65
C SER A 35 21.22 -23.07 37.50
N ASN A 36 21.80 -22.12 36.75
CA ASN A 36 21.18 -20.83 36.46
C ASN A 36 21.33 -20.46 34.97
N PRO A 37 20.68 -21.22 34.07
CA PRO A 37 20.76 -20.98 32.65
C PRO A 37 20.06 -19.66 32.25
N TYR A 38 20.54 -19.02 31.20
CA TYR A 38 19.85 -17.88 30.59
C TYR A 38 18.60 -18.36 29.86
N LEU A 39 17.43 -18.00 30.36
CA LEU A 39 16.12 -18.38 29.80
C LEU A 39 15.28 -17.14 29.50
N THR A 40 14.92 -16.95 28.23
CA THR A 40 14.07 -15.83 27.82
C THR A 40 12.63 -15.94 28.32
N MET A 41 12.20 -17.10 28.80
CA MET A 41 10.89 -17.31 29.42
C MET A 41 10.87 -17.08 30.93
N ASP A 42 12.00 -16.70 31.53
CA ASP A 42 12.07 -16.34 32.95
C ASP A 42 11.32 -15.05 33.21
N HIS A 43 10.57 -15.00 34.31
CA HIS A 43 9.81 -13.81 34.66
C HIS A 43 10.68 -12.58 34.89
N ALA A 44 11.91 -12.75 35.39
CA ALA A 44 12.87 -11.66 35.53
C ALA A 44 13.31 -11.10 34.16
N PHE A 45 13.47 -11.98 33.18
CA PHE A 45 13.78 -11.55 31.80
C PHE A 45 12.58 -10.84 31.16
N GLU A 46 11.38 -11.44 31.25
CA GLU A 46 10.13 -10.84 30.75
C GLU A 46 9.91 -9.45 31.37
N ALA A 47 10.09 -9.30 32.69
CA ALA A 47 9.98 -8.02 33.38
C ALA A 47 10.96 -6.98 32.83
N LYS A 48 12.22 -7.37 32.58
CA LYS A 48 13.23 -6.46 32.04
C LYS A 48 12.91 -5.97 30.61
N VAL A 49 12.31 -6.85 29.79
CA VAL A 49 11.81 -6.45 28.46
C VAL A 49 10.70 -5.41 28.59
N VAL A 50 9.77 -5.59 29.54
CA VAL A 50 8.69 -4.63 29.80
C VAL A 50 9.21 -3.30 30.33
N ASP A 51 10.21 -3.32 31.24
CA ASP A 51 10.85 -2.10 31.75
C ASP A 51 11.46 -1.26 30.60
N ILE A 52 12.29 -1.89 29.75
CA ILE A 52 12.92 -1.22 28.62
C ILE A 52 11.88 -0.69 27.62
N PHE A 53 10.82 -1.47 27.36
CA PHE A 53 9.72 -1.02 26.52
C PHE A 53 9.04 0.23 27.11
N GLY A 54 8.81 0.23 28.44
CA GLY A 54 8.26 1.36 29.18
C GLY A 54 9.12 2.62 29.05
N GLU A 55 10.44 2.49 29.28
CA GLU A 55 11.39 3.59 29.15
C GLU A 55 11.38 4.21 27.73
N LEU A 56 11.30 3.37 26.68
CA LEU A 56 11.21 3.84 25.31
C LEU A 56 9.87 4.53 25.01
N ALA A 57 8.77 4.03 25.59
CA ALA A 57 7.46 4.64 25.45
C ALA A 57 7.39 6.01 26.14
N GLU A 58 7.95 6.14 27.34
CA GLU A 58 8.03 7.42 28.09
C GLU A 58 8.86 8.47 27.33
N GLN A 59 9.88 8.05 26.59
CA GLN A 59 10.70 8.92 25.75
C GLN A 59 10.03 9.24 24.39
N GLY A 60 8.85 8.69 24.08
CA GLY A 60 8.11 8.96 22.85
C GLY A 60 8.60 8.19 21.61
N TYR A 61 9.51 7.22 21.77
CA TYR A 61 9.96 6.39 20.66
C TYR A 61 8.93 5.35 20.22
N ILE A 62 7.99 5.01 21.10
CA ILE A 62 6.95 4.04 20.82
C ILE A 62 5.60 4.75 20.77
N TYR A 63 4.89 4.57 19.67
CA TYR A 63 3.57 5.13 19.45
C TYR A 63 2.70 4.14 18.68
N ARG A 64 1.38 4.30 18.80
CA ARG A 64 0.42 3.52 18.02
C ARG A 64 0.20 4.19 16.67
N GLY A 65 0.43 3.47 15.60
CA GLY A 65 0.25 3.94 14.23
C GLY A 65 -0.35 2.87 13.32
N LEU A 66 -0.72 3.29 12.11
CA LEU A 66 -1.14 2.40 11.02
C LEU A 66 -0.05 2.42 9.94
N LYS A 67 0.18 1.29 9.31
CA LYS A 67 0.95 1.16 8.08
C LYS A 67 0.46 -0.07 7.30
N PRO A 68 0.60 -0.09 5.97
CA PRO A 68 0.36 -1.30 5.18
C PRO A 68 1.31 -2.43 5.62
N VAL A 69 0.77 -3.63 5.71
CA VAL A 69 1.53 -4.85 6.01
C VAL A 69 1.10 -5.96 5.05
N HIS A 70 2.00 -6.90 4.78
CA HIS A 70 1.62 -8.12 4.08
C HIS A 70 0.70 -8.97 4.98
N TRP A 71 -0.38 -9.46 4.41
CA TRP A 71 -1.40 -10.25 5.11
C TRP A 71 -1.63 -11.57 4.39
N CYS A 72 -1.59 -12.67 5.12
CA CYS A 72 -1.96 -13.98 4.60
C CYS A 72 -3.44 -14.26 4.90
N PRO A 73 -4.31 -14.31 3.88
CA PRO A 73 -5.74 -14.56 4.10
C PRO A 73 -6.04 -16.01 4.52
N ASN A 74 -5.12 -16.96 4.26
CA ASN A 74 -5.30 -18.35 4.65
C ASN A 74 -4.96 -18.59 6.13
N ASP A 75 -3.93 -17.91 6.63
CA ASP A 75 -3.47 -18.04 8.01
C ASP A 75 -4.03 -16.94 8.92
N GLU A 76 -4.74 -15.98 8.34
CA GLU A 76 -5.35 -14.82 9.03
C GLU A 76 -4.33 -14.08 9.90
N THR A 77 -3.15 -13.81 9.35
CA THR A 77 -2.04 -13.17 10.06
C THR A 77 -1.24 -12.22 9.20
N ALA A 78 -0.65 -11.19 9.83
CA ALA A 78 0.36 -10.37 9.21
C ALA A 78 1.65 -11.17 9.02
N LEU A 79 2.36 -10.90 7.92
CA LEU A 79 3.63 -11.52 7.58
C LEU A 79 4.78 -10.53 7.79
N ALA A 80 5.90 -11.02 8.31
CA ALA A 80 7.16 -10.31 8.24
C ALA A 80 7.71 -10.36 6.80
N GLU A 81 8.53 -9.39 6.42
CA GLU A 81 9.10 -9.32 5.06
C GLU A 81 9.88 -10.60 4.69
N ALA A 82 10.57 -11.21 5.65
CA ALA A 82 11.31 -12.45 5.46
C ALA A 82 10.42 -13.69 5.24
N GLU A 83 9.13 -13.59 5.52
CA GLU A 83 8.15 -14.68 5.34
C GLU A 83 7.42 -14.59 4.00
N VAL A 84 7.65 -13.50 3.24
CA VAL A 84 6.99 -13.28 1.94
C VAL A 84 7.75 -14.01 0.85
N GLU A 85 7.06 -14.89 0.14
CA GLU A 85 7.57 -15.55 -1.05
C GLU A 85 6.91 -15.00 -2.30
N TYR A 86 7.73 -14.70 -3.32
CA TYR A 86 7.26 -14.15 -4.60
C TYR A 86 7.14 -15.24 -5.64
N GLY A 87 6.02 -15.26 -6.35
CA GLY A 87 5.74 -16.20 -7.42
C GLY A 87 4.98 -15.57 -8.58
N SER A 88 4.94 -16.29 -9.71
CA SER A 88 4.11 -15.85 -10.84
C SER A 88 2.64 -15.98 -10.51
N HIS A 89 1.89 -14.90 -10.71
CA HIS A 89 0.44 -14.85 -10.51
C HIS A 89 -0.25 -14.20 -11.71
N THR A 90 -1.38 -14.78 -12.13
CA THR A 90 -2.22 -14.18 -13.18
C THR A 90 -3.35 -13.39 -12.52
N SER A 91 -3.40 -12.10 -12.80
CA SER A 91 -4.40 -11.18 -12.25
C SER A 91 -5.17 -10.50 -13.39
N PRO A 92 -6.45 -10.12 -13.18
CA PRO A 92 -7.17 -9.28 -14.10
C PRO A 92 -6.50 -7.91 -14.22
N SER A 93 -6.43 -7.41 -15.46
CA SER A 93 -5.90 -6.08 -15.79
C SER A 93 -7.03 -5.24 -16.33
N ILE A 94 -7.29 -4.06 -15.73
CA ILE A 94 -8.39 -3.18 -16.11
C ILE A 94 -7.94 -1.73 -16.26
N TYR A 95 -8.61 -1.02 -17.17
CA TYR A 95 -8.56 0.43 -17.29
C TYR A 95 -9.84 1.02 -16.68
N VAL A 96 -9.71 2.04 -15.85
CA VAL A 96 -10.85 2.65 -15.15
C VAL A 96 -10.85 4.15 -15.35
N ARG A 97 -12.01 4.70 -15.74
CA ARG A 97 -12.22 6.14 -15.89
C ARG A 97 -12.61 6.76 -14.57
N PHE A 98 -11.98 7.88 -14.25
CA PHE A 98 -12.34 8.75 -13.12
C PHE A 98 -12.88 10.06 -13.66
N PRO A 99 -14.18 10.38 -13.45
CA PRO A 99 -14.78 11.60 -13.95
C PRO A 99 -14.18 12.85 -13.31
N LEU A 100 -13.98 13.90 -14.07
CA LEU A 100 -13.50 15.19 -13.56
C LEU A 100 -14.56 15.82 -12.66
N ARG A 101 -14.18 16.21 -11.44
CA ARG A 101 -15.03 16.90 -10.48
C ARG A 101 -14.70 18.39 -10.36
N ARG A 102 -13.40 18.73 -10.30
CA ARG A 102 -12.90 20.12 -10.25
C ARG A 102 -11.62 20.29 -11.05
N ASP A 103 -11.54 21.38 -11.77
CA ASP A 103 -10.37 21.81 -12.55
C ASP A 103 -10.03 23.25 -12.19
N PRO A 104 -9.30 23.50 -11.10
CA PRO A 104 -8.95 24.85 -10.69
C PRO A 104 -7.94 25.53 -11.61
N ASN A 105 -7.19 24.75 -12.38
CA ASN A 105 -6.09 25.22 -13.21
C ASN A 105 -6.48 25.38 -14.70
N GLY A 106 -7.71 24.98 -15.08
CA GLY A 106 -8.19 25.07 -16.46
C GLY A 106 -7.47 24.10 -17.42
N ILE A 107 -7.03 22.98 -16.92
CA ILE A 107 -6.27 21.95 -17.69
C ILE A 107 -7.08 21.44 -18.88
N PHE A 108 -8.39 21.24 -18.70
CA PHE A 108 -9.28 20.77 -19.75
C PHE A 108 -9.87 21.90 -20.62
N GLY A 109 -9.49 23.18 -20.34
CA GLY A 109 -9.96 24.35 -21.11
C GLY A 109 -11.50 24.45 -21.13
N ASP A 110 -12.06 24.65 -22.32
CA ASP A 110 -13.51 24.80 -22.51
C ASP A 110 -14.27 23.47 -22.67
N ALA A 111 -13.60 22.32 -22.42
CA ALA A 111 -14.23 21.02 -22.52
C ALA A 111 -15.36 20.85 -21.50
N PRO A 112 -16.54 20.30 -21.87
CA PRO A 112 -17.61 20.03 -20.94
C PRO A 112 -17.17 19.08 -19.84
N ARG A 113 -17.24 19.51 -18.56
CA ARG A 113 -16.71 18.78 -17.42
C ARG A 113 -17.24 17.34 -17.31
N GLU A 114 -18.51 17.13 -17.64
CA GLU A 114 -19.16 15.82 -17.64
C GLU A 114 -18.62 14.85 -18.70
N ARG A 115 -17.78 15.35 -19.60
CA ARG A 115 -17.09 14.57 -20.65
C ARG A 115 -15.58 14.48 -20.44
N CYS A 116 -15.08 14.96 -19.29
CA CYS A 116 -13.68 14.98 -18.93
C CYS A 116 -13.37 13.88 -17.92
N TYR A 117 -12.31 13.12 -18.16
CA TYR A 117 -11.90 11.97 -17.36
C TYR A 117 -10.37 11.90 -17.25
N THR A 118 -9.88 11.23 -16.22
CA THR A 118 -8.57 10.56 -16.29
C THR A 118 -8.78 9.06 -16.34
N ILE A 119 -7.78 8.32 -16.84
CA ILE A 119 -7.80 6.85 -16.91
C ILE A 119 -6.64 6.32 -16.09
N ILE A 120 -6.92 5.39 -15.19
CA ILE A 120 -5.91 4.58 -14.51
C ILE A 120 -5.89 3.16 -15.08
N TRP A 121 -4.77 2.48 -14.88
CA TRP A 121 -4.63 1.05 -15.13
C TRP A 121 -4.22 0.35 -13.84
N THR A 122 -4.82 -0.82 -13.57
CA THR A 122 -4.48 -1.60 -12.37
C THR A 122 -4.61 -3.09 -12.63
N THR A 123 -3.74 -3.86 -11.98
CA THR A 123 -3.82 -5.33 -11.86
C THR A 123 -4.39 -5.78 -10.52
N THR A 124 -4.73 -4.85 -9.63
CA THR A 124 -5.30 -5.09 -8.30
C THR A 124 -6.63 -4.36 -8.11
N PRO A 125 -7.67 -4.66 -8.92
CA PRO A 125 -8.92 -3.90 -8.92
C PRO A 125 -9.69 -3.93 -7.59
N TRP A 126 -9.43 -4.90 -6.73
CA TRP A 126 -10.04 -5.00 -5.39
C TRP A 126 -9.59 -3.89 -4.42
N THR A 127 -8.53 -3.12 -4.74
CA THR A 127 -8.10 -1.96 -3.94
C THR A 127 -8.86 -0.67 -4.29
N LEU A 128 -9.60 -0.64 -5.40
CA LEU A 128 -10.35 0.53 -5.84
C LEU A 128 -11.32 1.08 -4.78
N PRO A 129 -12.06 0.27 -3.98
CA PRO A 129 -12.92 0.80 -2.93
C PRO A 129 -12.19 1.69 -1.90
N ALA A 130 -10.89 1.49 -1.73
CA ALA A 130 -10.03 2.27 -0.84
C ALA A 130 -9.36 3.48 -1.52
N ASN A 131 -9.62 3.73 -2.81
CA ASN A 131 -9.05 4.86 -3.53
C ASN A 131 -9.39 6.19 -2.84
N LEU A 132 -8.39 7.05 -2.68
CA LEU A 132 -8.51 8.42 -2.17
C LEU A 132 -7.83 9.45 -3.07
N ALA A 133 -6.96 9.01 -3.97
CA ALA A 133 -6.24 9.88 -4.88
C ALA A 133 -5.89 9.18 -6.19
N VAL A 134 -5.48 9.97 -7.16
CA VAL A 134 -4.70 9.53 -8.32
C VAL A 134 -3.37 10.27 -8.31
N ALA A 135 -2.29 9.61 -8.71
CA ALA A 135 -0.95 10.18 -8.70
C ALA A 135 -0.38 10.28 -10.11
N VAL A 136 0.39 11.37 -10.35
CA VAL A 136 1.12 11.64 -11.59
C VAL A 136 2.57 11.97 -11.28
N HIS A 137 3.49 11.73 -12.23
CA HIS A 137 4.88 12.15 -12.06
C HIS A 137 5.03 13.65 -12.32
N PRO A 138 5.64 14.44 -11.44
CA PRO A 138 5.72 15.91 -11.58
C PRO A 138 6.49 16.37 -12.83
N ASP A 139 7.54 15.64 -13.22
CA ASP A 139 8.48 16.02 -14.28
C ASP A 139 8.11 15.43 -15.66
N GLU A 140 7.07 14.61 -15.74
CA GLU A 140 6.60 14.01 -16.98
C GLU A 140 5.53 14.86 -17.69
N GLN A 141 5.37 14.65 -19.00
CA GLN A 141 4.37 15.33 -19.79
C GLN A 141 3.06 14.55 -19.84
N TYR A 142 1.97 15.28 -19.67
CA TYR A 142 0.61 14.75 -19.73
C TYR A 142 -0.19 15.48 -20.78
N VAL A 143 -1.07 14.79 -21.44
CA VAL A 143 -1.91 15.34 -22.51
C VAL A 143 -3.39 15.23 -22.14
N VAL A 144 -4.15 16.23 -22.56
CA VAL A 144 -5.59 16.10 -22.70
C VAL A 144 -5.85 15.67 -24.13
N ALA A 145 -6.31 14.45 -24.33
CA ALA A 145 -6.64 13.89 -25.63
C ALA A 145 -8.16 13.80 -25.80
N ARG A 146 -8.66 14.30 -26.95
CA ARG A 146 -10.06 14.21 -27.32
C ARG A 146 -10.31 12.97 -28.20
N MET A 147 -11.37 12.26 -27.88
CA MET A 147 -11.86 11.07 -28.60
C MET A 147 -13.36 11.21 -28.81
N GLY A 148 -13.74 11.58 -30.05
CA GLY A 148 -15.11 11.98 -30.31
C GLY A 148 -15.49 13.22 -29.50
N ASP A 149 -16.39 13.05 -28.53
CA ASP A 149 -16.87 14.10 -27.64
C ASP A 149 -16.40 13.96 -26.18
N VAL A 150 -15.44 13.06 -25.91
CA VAL A 150 -14.90 12.77 -24.58
C VAL A 150 -13.41 13.17 -24.51
N TYR A 151 -12.99 13.66 -23.37
CA TYR A 151 -11.64 14.15 -23.09
C TYR A 151 -10.97 13.32 -22.02
N TYR A 152 -9.73 12.89 -22.25
CA TYR A 152 -8.97 12.07 -21.32
C TYR A 152 -7.61 12.70 -20.99
N LEU A 153 -7.30 12.73 -19.72
CA LEU A 153 -5.98 13.10 -19.18
C LEU A 153 -5.16 11.82 -18.94
N LEU A 154 -3.97 11.73 -19.53
CA LEU A 154 -3.01 10.65 -19.31
C LEU A 154 -1.61 11.09 -19.74
N ALA A 155 -0.57 10.30 -19.42
CA ALA A 155 0.79 10.61 -19.81
C ALA A 155 0.97 10.58 -21.35
N GLU A 156 1.68 11.56 -21.89
CA GLU A 156 1.96 11.65 -23.33
C GLU A 156 2.67 10.41 -23.86
N ALA A 157 3.69 9.93 -23.14
CA ALA A 157 4.46 8.74 -23.52
C ALA A 157 3.61 7.46 -23.60
N LEU A 158 2.52 7.40 -22.83
CA LEU A 158 1.64 6.23 -22.73
C LEU A 158 0.31 6.41 -23.49
N LEU A 159 0.12 7.55 -24.18
CA LEU A 159 -1.12 7.82 -24.91
C LEU A 159 -1.40 6.73 -25.95
N LYS A 160 -0.46 6.50 -26.86
CA LYS A 160 -0.66 5.55 -27.96
C LYS A 160 -0.87 4.11 -27.48
N PRO A 161 -0.01 3.52 -26.63
CA PRO A 161 -0.21 2.16 -26.16
C PRO A 161 -1.50 1.99 -25.32
N THR A 162 -1.88 2.99 -24.54
CA THR A 162 -3.14 2.96 -23.79
C THR A 162 -4.35 2.92 -24.73
N MET A 163 -4.35 3.79 -25.74
CA MET A 163 -5.46 3.88 -26.69
C MET A 163 -5.62 2.61 -27.53
N GLU A 164 -4.52 2.03 -27.99
CA GLU A 164 -4.52 0.74 -28.66
C GLU A 164 -5.08 -0.37 -27.77
N ALA A 165 -4.69 -0.41 -26.49
CA ALA A 165 -5.17 -1.41 -25.53
C ALA A 165 -6.68 -1.33 -25.25
N ILE A 166 -7.27 -0.14 -25.27
CA ILE A 166 -8.72 0.07 -25.07
C ILE A 166 -9.51 0.14 -26.38
N GLY A 167 -8.85 -0.08 -27.54
CA GLY A 167 -9.49 -0.17 -28.86
C GLY A 167 -9.89 1.19 -29.47
N ILE A 168 -9.23 2.28 -29.10
CA ILE A 168 -9.46 3.62 -29.64
C ILE A 168 -8.34 3.98 -30.59
N THR A 169 -8.71 4.32 -31.83
CA THR A 169 -7.75 4.64 -32.88
C THR A 169 -7.80 6.09 -33.37
N ASP A 170 -8.91 6.79 -33.11
CA ASP A 170 -9.10 8.18 -33.52
C ASP A 170 -9.03 9.08 -32.26
N MET A 171 -7.97 9.87 -32.18
CA MET A 171 -7.69 10.77 -31.06
C MET A 171 -6.96 12.03 -31.51
N GLU A 172 -7.24 13.13 -30.84
CA GLU A 172 -6.59 14.43 -31.05
C GLU A 172 -6.03 14.94 -29.72
N VAL A 173 -4.75 15.28 -29.70
CA VAL A 173 -4.15 15.96 -28.54
C VAL A 173 -4.60 17.42 -28.54
N VAL A 174 -5.32 17.82 -27.48
CA VAL A 174 -5.88 19.16 -27.33
C VAL A 174 -4.89 20.09 -26.62
N SER A 175 -4.25 19.59 -25.56
CA SER A 175 -3.27 20.34 -24.78
C SER A 175 -2.24 19.41 -24.15
N THR A 176 -1.07 19.99 -23.80
CA THR A 176 0.01 19.29 -23.10
C THR A 176 0.40 20.11 -21.87
N HIS A 177 0.63 19.43 -20.75
CA HIS A 177 0.93 20.02 -19.44
C HIS A 177 2.04 19.24 -18.74
N ALA A 178 2.86 19.90 -17.96
CA ALA A 178 3.75 19.21 -17.03
C ALA A 178 2.93 18.56 -15.90
N GLY A 179 3.37 17.42 -15.38
CA GLY A 179 2.66 16.76 -14.29
C GLY A 179 2.52 17.64 -13.04
N SER A 180 3.50 18.53 -12.79
CA SER A 180 3.42 19.52 -11.71
C SER A 180 2.25 20.49 -11.84
N ASP A 181 1.81 20.83 -13.05
CA ASP A 181 0.72 21.75 -13.32
C ASP A 181 -0.66 21.13 -13.04
N LEU A 182 -0.73 19.81 -12.95
CA LEU A 182 -1.96 19.08 -12.73
C LEU A 182 -2.38 19.02 -11.25
N ALA A 183 -1.49 19.43 -10.34
CA ALA A 183 -1.77 19.41 -8.91
C ALA A 183 -3.03 20.24 -8.58
N GLY A 184 -3.92 19.65 -7.76
CA GLY A 184 -5.18 20.30 -7.37
C GLY A 184 -6.38 19.93 -8.24
N LEU A 185 -6.21 19.22 -9.35
CA LEU A 185 -7.33 18.54 -10.01
C LEU A 185 -8.03 17.60 -9.04
N VAL A 186 -9.32 17.49 -9.14
CA VAL A 186 -10.09 16.52 -8.36
C VAL A 186 -10.97 15.72 -9.30
N PHE A 187 -10.88 14.41 -9.19
CA PHE A 187 -11.74 13.47 -9.87
C PHE A 187 -12.76 12.86 -8.90
N SER A 188 -13.83 12.31 -9.43
CA SER A 188 -14.77 11.51 -8.65
C SER A 188 -14.33 10.06 -8.68
N HIS A 189 -14.43 9.37 -7.55
CA HIS A 189 -14.31 7.91 -7.52
C HIS A 189 -15.34 7.29 -8.49
N PRO A 190 -14.99 6.22 -9.26
CA PRO A 190 -15.82 5.74 -10.35
C PRO A 190 -17.19 5.15 -9.93
N PHE A 191 -17.35 4.72 -8.68
CA PHE A 191 -18.58 4.07 -8.19
C PHE A 191 -18.91 4.37 -6.70
N ILE A 192 -18.16 5.23 -6.02
CA ILE A 192 -18.45 5.70 -4.66
C ILE A 192 -18.53 7.22 -4.70
N ASP A 193 -19.47 7.84 -3.96
CA ASP A 193 -19.49 9.30 -3.83
C ASP A 193 -18.37 9.80 -2.94
N ARG A 194 -17.19 9.91 -3.55
CA ARG A 194 -15.94 10.33 -2.90
C ARG A 194 -15.06 11.06 -3.89
N ASP A 195 -14.32 12.04 -3.40
CA ASP A 195 -13.26 12.71 -4.15
C ASP A 195 -12.04 11.81 -4.27
N SER A 196 -11.42 11.83 -5.45
CA SER A 196 -10.10 11.30 -5.75
C SER A 196 -9.22 12.45 -6.18
N VAL A 197 -8.40 12.98 -5.26
CA VAL A 197 -7.56 14.14 -5.52
C VAL A 197 -6.36 13.77 -6.38
N LEU A 198 -5.93 14.66 -7.29
CA LEU A 198 -4.71 14.45 -8.04
C LEU A 198 -3.52 14.95 -7.25
N LEU A 199 -2.55 14.07 -7.02
CA LEU A 199 -1.30 14.33 -6.33
C LEU A 199 -0.11 14.10 -7.26
N THR A 200 1.03 14.71 -6.95
CA THR A 200 2.29 14.43 -7.63
C THR A 200 3.12 13.44 -6.83
N ALA A 201 3.73 12.44 -7.51
CA ALA A 201 4.53 11.41 -6.88
C ALA A 201 5.65 10.90 -7.82
N THR A 202 6.87 10.81 -7.32
CA THR A 202 8.03 10.39 -8.10
C THR A 202 8.10 8.87 -8.35
N HIS A 203 7.29 8.07 -7.67
CA HIS A 203 7.19 6.62 -7.90
C HIS A 203 6.35 6.25 -9.13
N VAL A 204 5.64 7.20 -9.73
CA VAL A 204 4.88 6.96 -10.98
C VAL A 204 5.86 6.79 -12.12
N THR A 205 5.77 5.68 -12.85
CA THR A 205 6.66 5.36 -13.99
C THR A 205 5.91 5.42 -15.32
N MET A 206 6.69 5.52 -16.42
CA MET A 206 6.17 5.52 -17.78
C MET A 206 6.38 4.17 -18.48
N ASP A 207 6.64 3.10 -17.74
CA ASP A 207 6.93 1.77 -18.32
C ASP A 207 5.66 1.03 -18.74
N ALA A 208 4.55 1.27 -18.05
CA ALA A 208 3.27 0.61 -18.32
C ALA A 208 2.08 1.44 -17.80
N GLY A 209 0.87 1.09 -18.25
CA GLY A 209 -0.37 1.72 -17.79
C GLY A 209 -0.66 3.03 -18.50
N THR A 210 -1.04 4.05 -17.76
CA THR A 210 -1.52 5.34 -18.27
C THR A 210 -0.67 6.53 -17.83
N GLY A 211 0.32 6.31 -16.93
CA GLY A 211 1.04 7.36 -16.22
C GLY A 211 0.22 8.06 -15.16
N VAL A 212 -1.01 7.62 -14.93
CA VAL A 212 -1.86 8.05 -13.81
C VAL A 212 -2.14 6.83 -12.96
N VAL A 213 -1.70 6.85 -11.71
CA VAL A 213 -1.76 5.72 -10.79
C VAL A 213 -2.84 5.96 -9.74
N HIS A 214 -3.73 5.00 -9.58
CA HIS A 214 -4.69 4.98 -8.47
C HIS A 214 -3.95 4.80 -7.14
N THR A 215 -4.33 5.59 -6.14
CA THR A 215 -3.68 5.63 -4.83
C THR A 215 -4.66 5.22 -3.74
N ALA A 216 -4.30 4.16 -2.99
CA ALA A 216 -5.06 3.64 -1.85
C ALA A 216 -4.14 3.52 -0.62
N PRO A 217 -4.05 4.54 0.25
CA PRO A 217 -3.08 4.61 1.36
C PRO A 217 -3.11 3.44 2.35
N GLY A 218 -4.19 2.68 2.40
CA GLY A 218 -4.30 1.46 3.22
C GLY A 218 -3.74 0.19 2.56
N HIS A 219 -3.31 0.22 1.28
CA HIS A 219 -3.06 -0.99 0.47
C HIS A 219 -1.71 -1.02 -0.25
N GLY A 220 -0.82 -0.08 0.00
CA GLY A 220 0.51 -0.03 -0.58
C GLY A 220 1.43 0.88 0.22
N ARG A 221 2.73 0.60 0.20
CA ARG A 221 3.71 1.39 0.95
C ARG A 221 3.86 2.79 0.36
N GLU A 222 4.06 2.87 -0.95
CA GLU A 222 4.21 4.14 -1.67
C GLU A 222 2.93 4.98 -1.54
N ASP A 223 1.77 4.35 -1.65
CA ASP A 223 0.47 5.00 -1.48
C ASP A 223 0.28 5.52 -0.05
N PHE A 224 0.73 4.76 0.95
CA PHE A 224 0.67 5.17 2.34
C PHE A 224 1.57 6.38 2.61
N GLU A 225 2.82 6.33 2.14
CA GLU A 225 3.80 7.43 2.29
C GLU A 225 3.28 8.71 1.60
N LEU A 226 2.76 8.58 0.37
CA LEU A 226 2.14 9.69 -0.36
C LEU A 226 0.89 10.23 0.36
N GLY A 227 0.04 9.34 0.83
CA GLY A 227 -1.17 9.69 1.58
C GLY A 227 -0.85 10.42 2.87
N GLN A 228 0.12 9.92 3.65
CA GLN A 228 0.57 10.55 4.89
C GLN A 228 1.13 11.96 4.65
N ALA A 229 1.96 12.13 3.61
CA ALA A 229 2.52 13.43 3.24
C ALA A 229 1.44 14.46 2.83
N ASN A 230 0.28 13.99 2.35
CA ASN A 230 -0.83 14.82 1.90
C ASN A 230 -2.05 14.80 2.85
N GLY A 231 -1.92 14.26 4.06
CA GLY A 231 -2.98 14.22 5.06
C GLY A 231 -4.17 13.31 4.73
N LEU A 232 -3.99 12.34 3.84
CA LEU A 232 -5.00 11.33 3.54
C LEU A 232 -4.99 10.21 4.59
N PRO A 233 -6.16 9.71 5.00
CA PRO A 233 -6.22 8.58 5.95
C PRO A 233 -5.81 7.26 5.29
N ALA A 234 -5.27 6.33 6.08
CA ALA A 234 -5.07 4.95 5.65
C ALA A 234 -6.42 4.21 5.69
N LEU A 235 -7.23 4.39 4.63
CA LEU A 235 -8.55 3.78 4.51
C LEU A 235 -8.42 2.31 4.12
N CYS A 236 -8.94 1.42 4.96
CA CYS A 236 -9.03 -0.01 4.71
C CYS A 236 -10.50 -0.45 4.86
N PRO A 237 -11.29 -0.47 3.77
CA PRO A 237 -12.74 -0.75 3.83
C PRO A 237 -13.07 -2.25 3.92
N VAL A 238 -12.06 -3.13 3.81
CA VAL A 238 -12.19 -4.58 3.95
C VAL A 238 -11.58 -4.98 5.29
N ASP A 239 -12.35 -5.66 6.10
CA ASP A 239 -11.92 -6.21 7.39
C ASP A 239 -11.31 -7.61 7.25
N GLU A 240 -10.97 -8.23 8.37
CA GLU A 240 -10.31 -9.53 8.46
C GLU A 240 -11.30 -10.72 8.42
N GLN A 241 -12.59 -10.47 8.17
CA GLN A 241 -13.65 -11.50 8.20
C GLN A 241 -14.09 -11.94 6.81
#